data_1ea2486ddc40e67df7eca69294656dc1
#
_entry.id   1ea2486ddc40e67df7eca69294656dc1
#
_cell.length_a   1.000
_cell.length_b   1.000
_cell.length_c   1.000
_cell.angle_alpha   90.00
_cell.angle_beta   90.00
_cell.angle_gamma   90.00
#
_symmetry.space_group_name_H-M   'P 1'
#
loop_
_entity.id
_entity.type
_entity.pdbx_description
1 polymer ?
#
loop_
_entity_poly.entity_id
_entity_poly.type
_entity_poly.pdbx_seq_one_letter_code
_entity_poly.pdbx_strand_id
1 'polypeptide(L)'
;MSFRMEIASPFSHPLYVMTKPVGASCNLACEYCYYLEKSKLYQGDVRHVMSDELLERFVKQYIESQTMQHIMFCWHGGETLMRPLSFYEKVVKLQWQYGQGKHIDNTIQTNGTLIDDRWARFFHNHGWLVGVSIDLSLIHI
;
A
#
# COMPACT_ATOMS: atom_id res chain seq x y z
N MET A 1 26.50 37.80 -16.37
CA MET A 1 25.41 37.19 -15.52
C MET A 1 25.26 35.76 -15.98
N SER A 2 25.83 34.81 -15.23
CA SER A 2 25.72 33.38 -15.53
C SER A 2 24.42 32.86 -14.92
N PHE A 3 23.41 32.57 -15.72
CA PHE A 3 22.22 31.80 -15.28
C PHE A 3 22.71 30.36 -15.04
N ARG A 4 23.01 30.03 -13.79
CA ARG A 4 23.01 28.64 -13.35
C ARG A 4 21.55 28.19 -13.38
N MET A 5 21.18 27.40 -14.38
CA MET A 5 19.99 26.56 -14.28
C MET A 5 20.26 25.60 -13.11
N GLU A 6 19.62 25.86 -11.97
CA GLU A 6 19.50 24.84 -10.94
C GLU A 6 18.70 23.70 -11.57
N ILE A 7 19.40 22.60 -11.86
CA ILE A 7 18.74 21.37 -12.24
C ILE A 7 17.93 20.98 -11.00
N ALA A 8 16.62 21.16 -11.08
CA ALA A 8 15.72 20.72 -10.02
C ALA A 8 16.06 19.25 -9.71
N SER A 9 16.25 18.93 -8.43
CA SER A 9 16.45 17.56 -8.00
C SER A 9 15.34 16.69 -8.63
N PRO A 10 15.64 15.51 -9.19
CA PRO A 10 14.63 14.63 -9.75
C PRO A 10 13.52 14.27 -8.75
N PHE A 11 13.75 14.50 -7.47
CA PHE A 11 12.81 14.33 -6.37
C PHE A 11 12.22 15.63 -5.82
N SER A 12 12.23 16.72 -6.61
CA SER A 12 11.64 18.00 -6.21
C SER A 12 10.10 17.98 -6.12
N HIS A 13 9.47 16.94 -6.68
CA HIS A 13 8.03 16.70 -6.61
C HIS A 13 7.71 15.51 -5.70
N PRO A 14 6.56 15.53 -5.01
CA PRO A 14 6.13 14.41 -4.19
C PRO A 14 5.95 13.16 -5.07
N LEU A 15 6.47 12.03 -4.61
CA LEU A 15 6.25 10.73 -5.23
C LEU A 15 4.99 10.10 -4.64
N TYR A 16 4.16 9.55 -5.52
CA TYR A 16 3.01 8.73 -5.14
C TYR A 16 3.27 7.28 -5.54
N VAL A 17 3.30 6.38 -4.56
CA VAL A 17 3.55 4.95 -4.80
C VAL A 17 2.38 4.13 -4.29
N MET A 18 1.76 3.40 -5.20
CA MET A 18 0.78 2.36 -4.86
C MET A 18 1.50 1.05 -4.63
N THR A 19 1.46 0.55 -3.40
CA THR A 19 2.20 -0.64 -2.96
C THR A 19 1.29 -1.85 -2.93
N LYS A 20 1.77 -2.97 -3.50
CA LYS A 20 1.02 -4.23 -3.61
C LYS A 20 1.71 -5.35 -2.85
N PRO A 21 1.49 -5.47 -1.53
CA PRO A 21 2.25 -6.40 -0.68
C PRO A 21 1.98 -7.88 -0.97
N VAL A 22 0.91 -8.20 -1.69
CA VAL A 22 0.56 -9.56 -2.15
C VAL A 22 0.50 -9.67 -3.68
N GLY A 23 0.94 -8.64 -4.40
CA GLY A 23 0.82 -8.60 -5.86
C GLY A 23 -0.64 -8.68 -6.32
N ALA A 24 -0.93 -9.62 -7.22
CA ALA A 24 -2.26 -9.87 -7.76
C ALA A 24 -3.07 -10.91 -6.94
N SER A 25 -2.50 -11.48 -5.89
CA SER A 25 -3.17 -12.53 -5.10
C SER A 25 -4.42 -11.99 -4.40
N CYS A 26 -5.52 -12.73 -4.50
CA CYS A 26 -6.81 -12.39 -3.89
C CYS A 26 -7.51 -13.67 -3.41
N ASN A 27 -8.37 -13.53 -2.40
CA ASN A 27 -9.23 -14.59 -1.89
C ASN A 27 -10.58 -14.68 -2.65
N LEU A 28 -10.81 -13.77 -3.62
CA LEU A 28 -11.95 -13.77 -4.54
C LEU A 28 -11.48 -13.91 -5.99
N ALA A 29 -12.38 -14.37 -6.87
CA ALA A 29 -12.15 -14.51 -8.30
C ALA A 29 -13.27 -13.79 -9.09
N CYS A 30 -13.42 -12.49 -8.86
CA CYS A 30 -14.44 -11.68 -9.54
C CYS A 30 -14.19 -11.66 -11.05
N GLU A 31 -15.19 -12.01 -11.86
CA GLU A 31 -15.07 -12.17 -13.33
C GLU A 31 -14.54 -10.92 -14.03
N TYR A 32 -14.90 -9.74 -13.55
CA TYR A 32 -14.46 -8.43 -14.08
C TYR A 32 -13.10 -7.98 -13.53
N CYS A 33 -12.44 -8.78 -12.68
CA CYS A 33 -11.24 -8.34 -11.97
C CYS A 33 -10.04 -8.17 -12.91
N TYR A 34 -9.53 -6.96 -12.99
CA TYR A 34 -8.34 -6.62 -13.77
C TYR A 34 -7.10 -7.48 -13.43
N TYR A 35 -7.03 -8.00 -12.19
CA TYR A 35 -5.88 -8.77 -11.72
C TYR A 35 -5.93 -10.26 -12.08
N LEU A 36 -7.09 -10.82 -12.46
CA LEU A 36 -7.19 -12.24 -12.79
C LEU A 36 -6.27 -12.65 -13.95
N GLU A 37 -6.22 -11.84 -15.00
CA GLU A 37 -5.32 -12.09 -16.12
C GLU A 37 -3.85 -11.80 -15.77
N LYS A 38 -3.60 -10.82 -14.90
CA LYS A 38 -2.25 -10.43 -14.50
C LYS A 38 -1.55 -11.50 -13.66
N SER A 39 -2.29 -12.31 -12.91
CA SER A 39 -1.74 -13.45 -12.18
C SER A 39 -1.05 -14.46 -13.10
N LYS A 40 -1.51 -14.59 -14.35
CA LYS A 40 -0.91 -15.46 -15.36
C LYS A 40 0.46 -15.00 -15.87
N LEU A 41 0.82 -13.74 -15.64
CA LEU A 41 2.12 -13.19 -16.02
C LEU A 41 3.24 -13.68 -15.09
N TYR A 42 2.88 -14.15 -13.91
CA TYR A 42 3.83 -14.69 -12.94
C TYR A 42 3.96 -16.21 -13.19
N GLN A 43 5.09 -16.61 -13.73
CA GLN A 43 5.36 -18.04 -13.98
C GLN A 43 5.69 -18.74 -12.66
N GLY A 44 4.99 -19.85 -12.39
CA GLY A 44 5.20 -20.72 -11.24
C GLY A 44 4.34 -20.37 -10.02
N ASP A 45 4.40 -21.24 -9.02
CA ASP A 45 3.63 -21.18 -7.74
C ASP A 45 4.19 -20.15 -6.76
N VAL A 46 5.00 -19.21 -7.22
CA VAL A 46 5.64 -18.21 -6.37
C VAL A 46 4.63 -17.12 -6.06
N ARG A 47 4.10 -17.14 -4.86
CA ARG A 47 3.36 -16.02 -4.30
C ARG A 47 4.31 -14.84 -4.18
N HIS A 48 4.11 -13.82 -5.01
CA HIS A 48 4.88 -12.58 -4.96
C HIS A 48 4.45 -11.73 -3.74
N VAL A 49 4.87 -12.21 -2.57
CA VAL A 49 4.56 -11.58 -1.28
C VAL A 49 5.76 -10.75 -0.86
N MET A 50 5.52 -9.49 -0.52
CA MET A 50 6.57 -8.60 -0.02
C MET A 50 7.21 -9.18 1.25
N SER A 51 8.53 -9.37 1.23
CA SER A 51 9.27 -9.81 2.42
C SER A 51 9.38 -8.67 3.44
N ASP A 52 9.72 -9.02 4.67
CA ASP A 52 9.95 -8.05 5.74
C ASP A 52 11.12 -7.13 5.45
N GLU A 53 12.19 -7.65 4.84
CA GLU A 53 13.36 -6.86 4.43
C GLU A 53 13.00 -5.88 3.31
N LEU A 54 12.17 -6.32 2.35
CA LEU A 54 11.70 -5.45 1.28
C LEU A 54 10.77 -4.37 1.82
N LEU A 55 9.89 -4.72 2.77
CA LEU A 55 9.03 -3.75 3.45
C LEU A 55 9.84 -2.66 4.13
N GLU A 56 10.84 -3.03 4.93
CA GLU A 56 11.68 -2.07 5.65
C GLU A 56 12.43 -1.16 4.69
N ARG A 57 13.04 -1.74 3.64
CA ARG A 57 13.73 -0.97 2.60
C ARG A 57 12.78 0.01 1.90
N PHE A 58 11.59 -0.46 1.53
CA PHE A 58 10.57 0.38 0.89
C PHE A 58 10.15 1.53 1.78
N VAL A 59 9.76 1.27 3.03
CA VAL A 59 9.30 2.31 3.97
C VAL A 59 10.39 3.35 4.17
N LYS A 60 11.62 2.92 4.45
CA LYS A 60 12.77 3.81 4.64
C LYS A 60 13.02 4.68 3.42
N GLN A 61 13.22 4.06 2.25
CA GLN A 61 13.55 4.80 1.02
C GLN A 61 12.40 5.73 0.59
N TYR A 62 11.15 5.29 0.74
CA TYR A 62 10.00 6.12 0.38
C TYR A 62 9.91 7.36 1.25
N ILE A 63 10.11 7.24 2.56
CA ILE A 63 10.13 8.39 3.47
C ILE A 63 11.31 9.31 3.19
N GLU A 64 12.52 8.75 3.02
CA GLU A 64 13.74 9.54 2.78
C GLU A 64 13.70 10.28 1.43
N SER A 65 13.05 9.72 0.42
CA SER A 65 12.91 10.36 -0.90
C SER A 65 11.92 11.51 -0.95
N GLN A 66 11.04 11.64 0.05
CA GLN A 66 10.01 12.68 0.07
C GLN A 66 10.55 14.00 0.63
N THR A 67 10.40 15.06 -0.16
CA THR A 67 10.71 16.43 0.27
C THR A 67 9.59 17.07 1.12
N MET A 68 8.37 16.50 1.03
CA MET A 68 7.19 17.01 1.72
C MET A 68 7.14 16.54 3.17
N GLN A 69 6.52 17.35 4.02
CA GLN A 69 6.27 17.02 5.44
C GLN A 69 5.11 16.03 5.59
N HIS A 70 4.22 15.94 4.60
CA HIS A 70 3.09 15.03 4.61
C HIS A 70 3.32 13.94 3.57
N ILE A 71 3.29 12.68 4.01
CA ILE A 71 3.54 11.49 3.18
C ILE A 71 2.33 10.57 3.25
N MET A 72 1.85 10.12 2.11
CA MET A 72 0.76 9.16 2.03
C MET A 72 1.26 7.82 1.52
N PHE A 73 1.02 6.76 2.27
CA PHE A 73 1.20 5.38 1.85
C PHE A 73 -0.12 4.82 1.31
N CYS A 74 -0.09 4.25 0.11
CA CYS A 74 -1.24 3.62 -0.52
C CYS A 74 -1.01 2.12 -0.66
N TRP A 75 -1.81 1.33 0.07
CA TRP A 75 -1.76 -0.13 0.07
C TRP A 75 -2.88 -0.68 -0.80
N HIS A 76 -2.51 -1.41 -1.82
CA HIS A 76 -3.43 -1.94 -2.83
C HIS A 76 -2.99 -3.34 -3.28
N GLY A 77 -3.58 -3.87 -4.34
CA GLY A 77 -3.17 -5.13 -4.95
C GLY A 77 -4.38 -6.00 -5.28
N GLY A 78 -4.22 -7.32 -5.19
CA GLY A 78 -5.32 -8.26 -5.17
C GLY A 78 -6.17 -8.03 -3.90
N GLU A 79 -6.02 -8.87 -2.87
CA GLU A 79 -6.59 -8.55 -1.55
C GLU A 79 -5.47 -8.26 -0.55
N THR A 80 -5.36 -7.02 -0.15
CA THR A 80 -4.30 -6.52 0.75
C THR A 80 -4.31 -7.19 2.12
N LEU A 81 -5.49 -7.51 2.66
CA LEU A 81 -5.64 -8.13 3.96
C LEU A 81 -5.29 -9.63 3.98
N MET A 82 -4.88 -10.20 2.84
CA MET A 82 -4.22 -11.52 2.82
C MET A 82 -2.83 -11.48 3.48
N ARG A 83 -2.22 -10.28 3.64
CA ARG A 83 -1.12 -10.13 4.60
C ARG A 83 -1.69 -10.11 6.01
N PRO A 84 -1.03 -10.79 6.97
CA PRO A 84 -1.50 -10.80 8.35
C PRO A 84 -1.43 -9.40 8.98
N LEU A 85 -2.24 -9.16 10.00
CA LEU A 85 -2.26 -7.89 10.73
C LEU A 85 -0.88 -7.47 11.23
N SER A 86 -0.06 -8.45 11.67
CA SER A 86 1.31 -8.22 12.14
C SER A 86 2.23 -7.57 11.09
N PHE A 87 1.96 -7.78 9.80
CA PHE A 87 2.67 -7.07 8.74
C PHE A 87 2.38 -5.56 8.79
N TYR A 88 1.13 -5.17 8.98
CA TYR A 88 0.73 -3.76 9.04
C TYR A 88 1.10 -3.09 10.37
N GLU A 89 1.13 -3.85 11.46
CA GLU A 89 1.72 -3.39 12.73
C GLU A 89 3.22 -3.07 12.53
N LYS A 90 3.93 -3.90 11.76
CA LYS A 90 5.34 -3.64 11.39
C LYS A 90 5.45 -2.41 10.49
N VAL A 91 4.53 -2.20 9.54
CA VAL A 91 4.47 -0.96 8.73
C VAL A 91 4.44 0.27 9.62
N VAL A 92 3.51 0.33 10.56
CA VAL A 92 3.35 1.48 11.48
C VAL A 92 4.62 1.70 12.31
N LYS A 93 5.22 0.61 12.81
CA LYS A 93 6.48 0.69 13.57
C LYS A 93 7.62 1.27 12.73
N LEU A 94 7.77 0.83 11.48
CA LEU A 94 8.81 1.32 10.57
C LEU A 94 8.55 2.79 10.17
N GLN A 95 7.30 3.15 9.92
CA GLN A 95 6.90 4.52 9.63
C GLN A 95 7.23 5.45 10.81
N TRP A 96 6.98 5.01 12.03
CA TRP A 96 7.37 5.76 13.22
C TRP A 96 8.89 5.89 13.34
N GLN A 97 9.62 4.81 13.06
CA GLN A 97 11.10 4.77 13.15
C GLN A 97 11.77 5.71 12.15
N TYR A 98 11.30 5.72 10.90
CA TYR A 98 11.95 6.48 9.82
C TYR A 98 11.27 7.82 9.51
N GLY A 99 10.04 8.01 9.96
CA GLY A 99 9.23 9.18 9.64
C GLY A 99 9.37 10.36 10.61
N GLN A 100 10.44 10.43 11.38
CA GLN A 100 10.64 11.46 12.42
C GLN A 100 10.37 12.87 11.90
N GLY A 101 9.40 13.56 12.51
CA GLY A 101 9.03 14.93 12.16
C GLY A 101 8.14 15.06 10.91
N LYS A 102 7.74 13.94 10.27
CA LYS A 102 6.82 13.94 9.14
C LYS A 102 5.44 13.43 9.56
N HIS A 103 4.40 13.95 8.93
CA HIS A 103 3.04 13.44 9.06
C HIS A 103 2.83 12.31 8.05
N ILE A 104 2.46 11.13 8.51
CA ILE A 104 2.29 9.94 7.66
C ILE A 104 0.85 9.46 7.74
N ASP A 105 0.18 9.43 6.61
CA ASP A 105 -1.13 8.83 6.42
C ASP A 105 -1.05 7.50 5.67
N ASN A 106 -1.99 6.62 5.96
CA ASN A 106 -2.13 5.35 5.27
C ASN A 106 -3.53 5.20 4.68
N THR A 107 -3.59 4.78 3.43
CA THR A 107 -4.82 4.34 2.78
C THR A 107 -4.70 2.88 2.39
N ILE A 108 -5.77 2.11 2.53
CA ILE A 108 -5.80 0.70 2.15
C ILE A 108 -7.07 0.38 1.38
N GLN A 109 -6.92 -0.34 0.27
CA GLN A 109 -8.04 -0.84 -0.52
C GLN A 109 -8.22 -2.34 -0.28
N THR A 110 -9.46 -2.75 0.02
CA THR A 110 -9.80 -4.13 0.34
C THR A 110 -11.19 -4.49 -0.20
N ASN A 111 -11.43 -5.78 -0.44
CA ASN A 111 -12.79 -6.30 -0.70
C ASN A 111 -13.63 -6.42 0.58
N GLY A 112 -13.06 -6.17 1.74
CA GLY A 112 -13.73 -6.14 3.03
C GLY A 112 -14.02 -7.51 3.66
N THR A 113 -13.86 -8.62 2.94
CA THR A 113 -14.27 -9.95 3.41
C THR A 113 -13.42 -10.50 4.57
N LEU A 114 -12.23 -9.93 4.76
CA LEU A 114 -11.28 -10.34 5.83
C LEU A 114 -11.25 -9.37 7.00
N ILE A 115 -12.06 -8.31 6.98
CA ILE A 115 -12.13 -7.36 8.10
C ILE A 115 -12.85 -8.04 9.29
N ASP A 116 -12.15 -8.10 10.40
CA ASP A 116 -12.68 -8.50 11.72
C ASP A 116 -12.49 -7.36 12.73
N ASP A 117 -12.93 -7.60 13.98
CA ASP A 117 -12.79 -6.61 15.06
C ASP A 117 -11.33 -6.17 15.33
N ARG A 118 -10.35 -7.05 15.07
CA ARG A 118 -8.93 -6.71 15.25
C ARG A 118 -8.48 -5.72 14.17
N TRP A 119 -8.89 -5.95 12.92
CA TRP A 119 -8.64 -5.04 11.81
C TRP A 119 -9.32 -3.69 12.02
N ALA A 120 -10.61 -3.71 12.45
CA ALA A 120 -11.35 -2.49 12.72
C ALA A 120 -10.67 -1.64 13.81
N ARG A 121 -10.24 -2.26 14.90
CA ARG A 121 -9.49 -1.58 15.96
C ARG A 121 -8.14 -1.05 15.47
N PHE A 122 -7.42 -1.82 14.68
CA PHE A 122 -6.14 -1.39 14.12
C PHE A 122 -6.30 -0.14 13.25
N PHE A 123 -7.23 -0.17 12.31
CA PHE A 123 -7.49 0.97 11.42
C PHE A 123 -7.92 2.22 12.19
N HIS A 124 -8.82 2.05 13.16
CA HIS A 124 -9.26 3.15 14.01
C HIS A 124 -8.10 3.75 14.82
N ASN A 125 -7.33 2.92 15.50
CA ASN A 125 -6.26 3.37 16.41
C ASN A 125 -5.12 4.06 15.67
N HIS A 126 -4.87 3.70 14.41
CA HIS A 126 -3.80 4.27 13.59
C HIS A 126 -4.29 5.26 12.54
N GLY A 127 -5.58 5.61 12.53
CA GLY A 127 -6.16 6.60 11.63
C GLY A 127 -6.07 6.23 10.14
N TRP A 128 -6.17 4.93 9.80
CA TRP A 128 -6.10 4.48 8.42
C TRP A 128 -7.40 4.78 7.67
N LEU A 129 -7.28 5.30 6.44
CA LEU A 129 -8.41 5.42 5.52
C LEU A 129 -8.61 4.10 4.78
N VAL A 130 -9.77 3.48 4.99
CA VAL A 130 -10.11 2.19 4.40
C VAL A 130 -11.09 2.37 3.26
N GLY A 131 -10.66 2.04 2.03
CA GLY A 131 -11.52 1.92 0.87
C GLY A 131 -12.02 0.48 0.74
N VAL A 132 -13.34 0.31 0.72
CA VAL A 132 -13.97 -1.00 0.53
C VAL A 132 -14.54 -1.09 -0.88
N SER A 133 -14.10 -2.09 -1.64
CA SER A 133 -14.66 -2.38 -2.96
C SER A 133 -15.98 -3.14 -2.80
N ILE A 134 -17.07 -2.44 -3.06
CA ILE A 134 -18.42 -3.01 -3.07
C ILE A 134 -18.99 -2.86 -4.47
N ASP A 135 -19.32 -3.98 -5.10
CA ASP A 135 -19.95 -3.96 -6.41
C ASP A 135 -21.46 -4.02 -6.26
N LEU A 136 -22.09 -2.85 -6.29
CA LEU A 136 -23.54 -2.71 -6.13
C LEU A 136 -24.32 -3.19 -7.36
N SER A 137 -23.68 -3.33 -8.52
CA SER A 137 -24.33 -3.78 -9.75
C SER A 137 -24.77 -5.23 -9.71
N LEU A 138 -24.13 -6.03 -8.88
CA LEU A 138 -24.44 -7.47 -8.70
C LEU A 138 -25.56 -7.74 -7.67
N ILE A 139 -25.98 -6.73 -6.91
CA ILE A 139 -27.07 -6.86 -5.92
C ILE A 139 -28.44 -6.97 -6.61
N HIS A 140 -28.53 -6.63 -7.88
CA HIS A 140 -29.76 -6.67 -8.67
C HIS A 140 -29.91 -7.91 -9.58
N ILE A 141 -29.05 -8.90 -9.40
CA ILE A 141 -29.11 -10.17 -10.15
C ILE A 141 -29.79 -11.23 -9.32
#